data_08ce0f9e7ab3372701956dd5cf5e848f
#
_entry.id   08ce0f9e7ab3372701956dd5cf5e848f
#
_cell.length_a   1.000
_cell.length_b   1.000
_cell.length_c   1.000
_cell.angle_alpha   90.00
_cell.angle_beta   90.00
_cell.angle_gamma   90.00
#
_symmetry.space_group_name_H-M   'P 1'
#
loop_
_entity.id
_entity.type
_entity.pdbx_description
1 polymer ?
#
loop_
_entity_poly.entity_id
_entity_poly.type
_entity_poly.pdbx_seq_one_letter_code
_entity_poly.pdbx_strand_id
1 'polypeptide(L)'
;MAPECHCLAVSIPGPEGVLEGNLWYTDEEPGQEGVLLCPPHPLLAGNMENNVVQAVATHCAGLGLPVLLFNYRGVGKSFKPDPDLPLFEYWHRLDQEDTFSSVFSDTRAVLAFCRRYFQRVHLVGYSFGAFIALNLLAEKAEGPSSYTAIAPPLEERDFTHLSTLSLPGLLITAAEDLLLKERADLTLPPTFQRIILEDTDHFFLGREEEVAQAVGEFITGLSLP
;
A
#
# COMPACT_ATOMS: atom_id res chain seq x y z
N MET A 1 -27.25 9.88 -0.53
CA MET A 1 -26.91 8.46 -0.34
C MET A 1 -25.43 8.37 -0.64
N ALA A 2 -24.68 7.54 0.11
CA ALA A 2 -23.30 7.29 -0.27
C ALA A 2 -23.28 6.64 -1.68
N PRO A 3 -22.28 6.96 -2.53
CA PRO A 3 -22.18 6.36 -3.85
C PRO A 3 -21.96 4.85 -3.73
N GLU A 4 -22.51 4.09 -4.67
CA GLU A 4 -22.33 2.65 -4.73
C GLU A 4 -20.90 2.33 -5.18
N CYS A 5 -20.18 1.54 -4.41
CA CYS A 5 -18.83 1.12 -4.74
C CYS A 5 -18.85 -0.17 -5.58
N HIS A 6 -18.08 -0.17 -6.65
CA HIS A 6 -17.89 -1.30 -7.55
C HIS A 6 -16.48 -1.84 -7.45
N CYS A 7 -16.33 -3.14 -7.70
CA CYS A 7 -15.04 -3.81 -7.74
C CYS A 7 -14.88 -4.55 -9.07
N LEU A 8 -13.87 -4.19 -9.84
CA LEU A 8 -13.54 -4.80 -11.12
C LEU A 8 -12.24 -5.58 -11.01
N ALA A 9 -12.29 -6.89 -11.29
CA ALA A 9 -11.07 -7.69 -11.40
C ALA A 9 -10.25 -7.25 -12.62
N VAL A 10 -8.97 -7.00 -12.42
CA VAL A 10 -8.03 -6.56 -13.46
C VAL A 10 -6.82 -7.49 -13.54
N SER A 11 -6.29 -7.65 -14.74
CA SER A 11 -5.05 -8.36 -15.00
C SER A 11 -3.95 -7.34 -15.28
N ILE A 12 -2.93 -7.32 -14.46
CA ILE A 12 -1.84 -6.33 -14.51
C ILE A 12 -0.61 -6.98 -15.13
N PRO A 13 -0.13 -6.53 -16.30
CA PRO A 13 1.09 -7.07 -16.89
C PRO A 13 2.31 -6.77 -16.00
N GLY A 14 2.92 -7.81 -15.46
CA GLY A 14 4.20 -7.73 -14.74
C GLY A 14 5.38 -8.13 -15.63
N PRO A 15 6.63 -7.98 -15.17
CA PRO A 15 7.83 -8.27 -15.94
C PRO A 15 7.97 -9.74 -16.35
N GLU A 16 7.51 -10.65 -15.51
CA GLU A 16 7.66 -12.10 -15.71
C GLU A 16 6.32 -12.80 -15.93
N GLY A 17 5.21 -12.14 -15.61
CA GLY A 17 3.88 -12.72 -15.74
C GLY A 17 2.80 -11.76 -15.29
N VAL A 18 1.56 -12.21 -15.32
CA VAL A 18 0.38 -11.39 -14.97
C VAL A 18 0.19 -11.38 -13.45
N LEU A 19 -0.07 -10.21 -12.90
CA LEU A 19 -0.48 -10.03 -11.52
C LEU A 19 -1.99 -9.84 -11.44
N GLU A 20 -2.59 -10.44 -10.42
CA GLU A 20 -3.99 -10.27 -10.08
C GLU A 20 -4.21 -8.94 -9.38
N GLY A 21 -5.26 -8.22 -9.76
CA GLY A 21 -5.65 -6.98 -9.09
C GLY A 21 -7.15 -6.76 -9.10
N ASN A 22 -7.57 -5.82 -8.24
CA ASN A 22 -8.93 -5.34 -8.14
C ASN A 22 -8.93 -3.80 -8.20
N LEU A 23 -9.75 -3.23 -9.07
CA LEU A 23 -10.00 -1.79 -9.13
C LEU A 23 -11.33 -1.49 -8.43
N TRP A 24 -11.25 -0.75 -7.34
CA TRP A 24 -12.41 -0.21 -6.62
C TRP A 24 -12.71 1.19 -7.11
N TYR A 25 -13.98 1.49 -7.40
CA TYR A 25 -14.42 2.79 -7.94
C TYR A 25 -15.92 2.99 -7.70
N THR A 26 -16.41 4.17 -7.97
CA THR A 26 -17.84 4.51 -8.00
C THR A 26 -18.25 4.94 -9.40
N ASP A 27 -19.57 5.06 -9.67
CA ASP A 27 -20.10 5.52 -10.97
C ASP A 27 -19.86 7.02 -11.24
N GLU A 28 -19.30 7.75 -10.29
CA GLU A 28 -18.89 9.13 -10.50
C GLU A 28 -17.74 9.18 -11.51
N GLU A 29 -17.70 10.25 -12.33
CA GLU A 29 -16.58 10.43 -13.26
C GLU A 29 -15.27 10.43 -12.45
N PRO A 30 -14.35 9.48 -12.74
CA PRO A 30 -13.11 9.41 -11.98
C PRO A 30 -12.31 10.68 -12.19
N GLY A 31 -11.88 11.28 -11.09
CA GLY A 31 -10.90 12.36 -11.12
C GLY A 31 -9.57 11.90 -11.76
N GLN A 32 -8.63 12.84 -11.86
CA GLN A 32 -7.29 12.53 -12.38
C GLN A 32 -6.41 11.81 -11.35
N GLU A 33 -6.95 11.51 -10.18
CA GLU A 33 -6.25 10.93 -9.04
C GLU A 33 -6.67 9.48 -8.80
N GLY A 34 -5.76 8.67 -8.31
CA GLY A 34 -6.04 7.30 -7.91
C GLY A 34 -5.08 6.84 -6.82
N VAL A 35 -5.46 5.81 -6.11
CA VAL A 35 -4.69 5.21 -5.04
C VAL A 35 -4.13 3.87 -5.51
N LEU A 36 -2.83 3.65 -5.29
CA LEU A 36 -2.21 2.32 -5.35
C LEU A 36 -1.94 1.86 -3.93
N LEU A 37 -2.54 0.75 -3.52
CA LEU A 37 -2.35 0.18 -2.20
C LEU A 37 -1.56 -1.12 -2.27
N CYS A 38 -0.41 -1.12 -1.58
CA CYS A 38 0.48 -2.27 -1.41
C CYS A 38 0.08 -3.05 -0.16
N PRO A 39 -0.32 -4.35 -0.30
CA PRO A 39 -0.79 -5.15 0.83
C PRO A 39 0.35 -5.58 1.77
N PRO A 40 0.04 -6.09 2.98
CA PRO A 40 1.04 -6.59 3.91
C PRO A 40 1.75 -7.86 3.39
N HIS A 41 2.64 -8.44 4.23
CA HIS A 41 3.45 -9.60 3.85
C HIS A 41 2.59 -10.85 3.60
N PRO A 42 2.77 -11.56 2.47
CA PRO A 42 1.94 -12.71 2.11
C PRO A 42 1.84 -13.82 3.17
N LEU A 43 2.90 -14.05 3.93
CA LEU A 43 2.89 -15.06 4.99
C LEU A 43 2.16 -14.59 6.27
N LEU A 44 1.78 -13.31 6.35
CA LEU A 44 1.03 -12.70 7.45
C LEU A 44 -0.37 -12.25 7.00
N ALA A 45 -1.06 -13.10 6.26
CA ALA A 45 -2.37 -12.82 5.65
C ALA A 45 -2.36 -11.59 4.72
N GLY A 46 -1.21 -11.31 4.10
CA GLY A 46 -1.02 -10.17 3.21
C GLY A 46 -1.44 -10.48 1.79
N ASN A 47 -2.68 -10.12 1.49
CA ASN A 47 -3.24 -10.14 0.15
C ASN A 47 -4.23 -8.98 0.00
N MET A 48 -4.80 -8.81 -1.17
CA MET A 48 -5.76 -7.76 -1.44
C MET A 48 -7.10 -7.94 -0.71
N GLU A 49 -7.36 -9.11 -0.10
CA GLU A 49 -8.58 -9.39 0.71
C GLU A 49 -8.37 -9.10 2.21
N ASN A 50 -7.20 -8.62 2.60
CA ASN A 50 -6.94 -8.22 3.99
C ASN A 50 -7.92 -7.13 4.43
N ASN A 51 -8.46 -7.22 5.66
CA ASN A 51 -9.50 -6.34 6.17
C ASN A 51 -9.12 -4.85 6.18
N VAL A 52 -7.91 -4.48 6.60
CA VAL A 52 -7.44 -3.08 6.54
C VAL A 52 -7.35 -2.61 5.09
N VAL A 53 -6.81 -3.47 4.19
CA VAL A 53 -6.69 -3.18 2.75
C VAL A 53 -8.06 -2.93 2.14
N GLN A 54 -9.04 -3.76 2.44
CA GLN A 54 -10.42 -3.64 1.94
C GLN A 54 -11.14 -2.41 2.50
N ALA A 55 -10.97 -2.11 3.78
CA ALA A 55 -11.55 -0.92 4.41
C ALA A 55 -11.03 0.35 3.74
N VAL A 56 -9.71 0.48 3.58
CA VAL A 56 -9.09 1.62 2.89
C VAL A 56 -9.58 1.73 1.45
N ALA A 57 -9.64 0.62 0.71
CA ALA A 57 -10.08 0.62 -0.68
C ALA A 57 -11.54 1.08 -0.82
N THR A 58 -12.45 0.52 -0.01
CA THR A 58 -13.87 0.85 -0.04
C THR A 58 -14.11 2.30 0.37
N HIS A 59 -13.44 2.75 1.44
CA HIS A 59 -13.59 4.13 1.93
C HIS A 59 -13.09 5.16 0.90
N CYS A 60 -11.87 5.00 0.38
CA CYS A 60 -11.31 5.91 -0.61
C CYS A 60 -12.12 5.91 -1.91
N ALA A 61 -12.58 4.74 -2.39
CA ALA A 61 -13.46 4.66 -3.56
C ALA A 61 -14.76 5.43 -3.32
N GLY A 62 -15.37 5.31 -2.13
CA GLY A 62 -16.54 6.06 -1.71
C GLY A 62 -16.35 7.58 -1.67
N LEU A 63 -15.11 8.06 -1.59
CA LEU A 63 -14.73 9.47 -1.69
C LEU A 63 -14.42 9.91 -3.14
N GLY A 64 -14.67 9.07 -4.14
CA GLY A 64 -14.36 9.34 -5.55
C GLY A 64 -12.88 9.18 -5.92
N LEU A 65 -12.09 8.50 -5.07
CA LEU A 65 -10.70 8.14 -5.32
C LEU A 65 -10.62 6.66 -5.71
N PRO A 66 -10.53 6.31 -7.00
CA PRO A 66 -10.38 4.93 -7.41
C PRO A 66 -9.13 4.29 -6.79
N VAL A 67 -9.25 3.03 -6.33
CA VAL A 67 -8.17 2.32 -5.64
C VAL A 67 -7.80 1.06 -6.41
N LEU A 68 -6.54 0.95 -6.80
CA LEU A 68 -5.98 -0.28 -7.35
C LEU A 68 -5.34 -1.10 -6.21
N LEU A 69 -5.90 -2.28 -5.98
CA LEU A 69 -5.31 -3.33 -5.16
C LEU A 69 -4.65 -4.36 -6.07
N PHE A 70 -3.65 -5.07 -5.55
CA PHE A 70 -3.04 -6.19 -6.27
C PHE A 70 -2.53 -7.26 -5.31
N ASN A 71 -2.34 -8.45 -5.82
CA ASN A 71 -1.66 -9.53 -5.12
C ASN A 71 -0.20 -9.62 -5.59
N TYR A 72 0.73 -9.77 -4.64
CA TYR A 72 2.12 -10.08 -4.96
C TYR A 72 2.24 -11.41 -5.71
N ARG A 73 3.37 -11.60 -6.39
CA ARG A 73 3.71 -12.85 -7.08
C ARG A 73 3.48 -14.08 -6.19
N GLY A 74 2.85 -15.10 -6.77
CA GLY A 74 2.48 -16.34 -6.10
C GLY A 74 1.26 -16.27 -5.19
N VAL A 75 0.70 -15.08 -4.93
CA VAL A 75 -0.52 -14.90 -4.13
C VAL A 75 -1.74 -14.90 -5.03
N GLY A 76 -2.78 -15.61 -4.64
CA GLY A 76 -4.01 -15.72 -5.44
C GLY A 76 -3.75 -16.25 -6.85
N LYS A 77 -4.14 -15.47 -7.86
CA LYS A 77 -3.93 -15.78 -9.28
C LYS A 77 -2.71 -15.06 -9.88
N SER A 78 -1.94 -14.35 -9.07
CA SER A 78 -0.71 -13.71 -9.55
C SER A 78 0.32 -14.73 -9.99
N PHE A 79 1.06 -14.37 -11.04
CA PHE A 79 2.15 -15.18 -11.55
C PHE A 79 3.07 -15.67 -10.44
N LYS A 80 3.47 -16.94 -10.52
CA LYS A 80 4.39 -17.61 -9.61
C LYS A 80 5.49 -18.26 -10.44
N PRO A 81 6.77 -17.95 -10.18
CA PRO A 81 7.89 -18.45 -10.98
C PRO A 81 7.97 -19.97 -11.03
N ASP A 82 7.70 -20.63 -9.90
CA ASP A 82 7.62 -22.08 -9.78
C ASP A 82 6.22 -22.46 -9.27
N PRO A 83 5.31 -22.93 -10.14
CA PRO A 83 3.95 -23.28 -9.78
C PRO A 83 3.84 -24.36 -8.70
N ASP A 84 4.80 -25.28 -8.65
CA ASP A 84 4.81 -26.42 -7.73
C ASP A 84 5.37 -26.07 -6.34
N LEU A 85 6.13 -24.98 -6.23
CA LEU A 85 6.70 -24.56 -4.95
C LEU A 85 5.59 -24.00 -4.04
N PRO A 86 5.41 -24.48 -2.79
CA PRO A 86 4.44 -23.89 -1.86
C PRO A 86 4.69 -22.39 -1.64
N LEU A 87 3.62 -21.63 -1.48
CA LEU A 87 3.69 -20.16 -1.25
C LEU A 87 4.60 -19.82 -0.07
N PHE A 88 4.43 -20.56 1.04
CA PHE A 88 5.25 -20.39 2.24
C PHE A 88 6.73 -20.55 1.93
N GLU A 89 7.11 -21.60 1.22
CA GLU A 89 8.52 -21.88 0.92
C GLU A 89 9.10 -20.83 -0.03
N TYR A 90 8.33 -20.38 -1.01
CA TYR A 90 8.73 -19.31 -1.94
C TYR A 90 9.03 -18.01 -1.20
N TRP A 91 8.09 -17.52 -0.38
CA TRP A 91 8.25 -16.26 0.34
C TRP A 91 9.27 -16.36 1.48
N HIS A 92 9.36 -17.52 2.15
CA HIS A 92 10.39 -17.76 3.16
C HIS A 92 11.81 -17.67 2.58
N ARG A 93 12.03 -18.14 1.34
CA ARG A 93 13.32 -17.96 0.64
C ARG A 93 13.59 -16.49 0.36
N LEU A 94 12.62 -15.72 -0.12
CA LEU A 94 12.80 -14.28 -0.35
C LEU A 94 13.16 -13.53 0.94
N ASP A 95 12.55 -13.91 2.06
CA ASP A 95 12.86 -13.34 3.37
C ASP A 95 14.27 -13.69 3.84
N GLN A 96 14.69 -14.94 3.68
CA GLN A 96 16.04 -15.39 4.09
C GLN A 96 17.15 -14.73 3.26
N GLU A 97 16.90 -14.50 1.99
CA GLU A 97 17.85 -13.87 1.07
C GLU A 97 17.81 -12.34 1.16
N ASP A 98 16.81 -11.79 1.86
CA ASP A 98 16.48 -10.35 1.92
C ASP A 98 16.45 -9.70 0.51
N THR A 99 16.01 -10.48 -0.48
CA THR A 99 16.01 -10.08 -1.88
C THR A 99 14.59 -9.91 -2.42
N PHE A 100 14.10 -8.69 -2.38
CA PHE A 100 12.77 -8.37 -2.91
C PHE A 100 12.83 -7.72 -4.31
N SER A 101 13.95 -7.85 -5.04
CA SER A 101 14.15 -7.19 -6.34
C SER A 101 13.05 -7.53 -7.36
N SER A 102 12.59 -8.78 -7.39
CA SER A 102 11.49 -9.20 -8.25
C SER A 102 10.15 -8.61 -7.79
N VAL A 103 9.90 -8.52 -6.47
CA VAL A 103 8.70 -7.90 -5.90
C VAL A 103 8.69 -6.40 -6.20
N PHE A 104 9.83 -5.71 -6.06
CA PHE A 104 9.96 -4.31 -6.45
C PHE A 104 9.70 -4.12 -7.95
N SER A 105 10.23 -5.01 -8.79
CA SER A 105 10.02 -4.94 -10.24
C SER A 105 8.55 -5.11 -10.61
N ASP A 106 7.86 -6.05 -9.98
CA ASP A 106 6.41 -6.24 -10.15
C ASP A 106 5.64 -4.99 -9.71
N THR A 107 5.95 -4.47 -8.52
CA THR A 107 5.22 -3.32 -7.98
C THR A 107 5.47 -2.05 -8.81
N ARG A 108 6.65 -1.89 -9.42
CA ARG A 108 6.88 -0.85 -10.45
C ARG A 108 5.96 -1.01 -11.65
N ALA A 109 5.78 -2.23 -12.12
CA ALA A 109 4.86 -2.49 -13.23
C ALA A 109 3.42 -2.17 -12.84
N VAL A 110 3.01 -2.48 -11.60
CA VAL A 110 1.69 -2.10 -11.06
C VAL A 110 1.54 -0.57 -11.01
N LEU A 111 2.55 0.16 -10.52
CA LEU A 111 2.53 1.63 -10.51
C LEU A 111 2.46 2.20 -11.93
N ALA A 112 3.23 1.66 -12.86
CA ALA A 112 3.19 2.06 -14.26
C ALA A 112 1.82 1.77 -14.90
N PHE A 113 1.18 0.66 -14.54
CA PHE A 113 -0.19 0.35 -14.95
C PHE A 113 -1.19 1.38 -14.41
N CYS A 114 -1.10 1.72 -13.12
CA CYS A 114 -1.94 2.72 -12.46
C CYS A 114 -1.84 4.09 -13.16
N ARG A 115 -0.63 4.52 -13.52
CA ARG A 115 -0.35 5.79 -14.21
C ARG A 115 -0.90 5.90 -15.63
N ARG A 116 -1.32 4.80 -16.23
CA ARG A 116 -2.01 4.85 -17.53
C ARG A 116 -3.40 5.45 -17.44
N TYR A 117 -3.97 5.44 -16.23
CA TYR A 117 -5.34 5.87 -15.96
C TYR A 117 -5.40 7.11 -15.08
N PHE A 118 -4.42 7.32 -14.20
CA PHE A 118 -4.39 8.41 -13.24
C PHE A 118 -3.12 9.27 -13.41
N GLN A 119 -3.31 10.59 -13.49
CA GLN A 119 -2.19 11.54 -13.57
C GLN A 119 -1.49 11.70 -12.22
N ARG A 120 -2.26 11.64 -11.12
CA ARG A 120 -1.75 11.67 -9.76
C ARG A 120 -2.03 10.33 -9.07
N VAL A 121 -0.99 9.69 -8.58
CA VAL A 121 -1.09 8.42 -7.86
C VAL A 121 -0.64 8.62 -6.42
N HIS A 122 -1.51 8.30 -5.47
CA HIS A 122 -1.20 8.25 -4.06
C HIS A 122 -0.78 6.84 -3.68
N LEU A 123 0.43 6.70 -3.12
CA LEU A 123 0.90 5.39 -2.64
C LEU A 123 0.46 5.19 -1.21
N VAL A 124 -0.19 4.05 -0.97
CA VAL A 124 -0.53 3.57 0.37
C VAL A 124 0.11 2.20 0.55
N GLY A 125 0.76 1.98 1.68
CA GLY A 125 1.33 0.67 2.01
C GLY A 125 0.99 0.28 3.44
N TYR A 126 0.61 -0.98 3.64
CA TYR A 126 0.36 -1.53 4.96
C TYR A 126 1.42 -2.55 5.32
N SER A 127 2.04 -2.38 6.51
CA SER A 127 3.09 -3.25 7.03
C SER A 127 4.25 -3.43 6.01
N PHE A 128 4.54 -4.64 5.55
CA PHE A 128 5.49 -4.90 4.49
C PHE A 128 5.21 -4.07 3.22
N GLY A 129 3.94 -3.84 2.91
CA GLY A 129 3.53 -3.00 1.79
C GLY A 129 4.01 -1.55 1.93
N ALA A 130 4.16 -1.03 3.15
CA ALA A 130 4.76 0.28 3.38
C ALA A 130 6.24 0.31 2.99
N PHE A 131 7.00 -0.75 3.30
CA PHE A 131 8.38 -0.89 2.86
C PHE A 131 8.50 -0.99 1.33
N ILE A 132 7.64 -1.80 0.69
CA ILE A 132 7.61 -1.93 -0.77
C ILE A 132 7.27 -0.59 -1.42
N ALA A 133 6.25 0.11 -0.94
CA ALA A 133 5.84 1.42 -1.47
C ALA A 133 6.94 2.47 -1.30
N LEU A 134 7.64 2.51 -0.16
CA LEU A 134 8.76 3.43 0.07
C LEU A 134 9.87 3.25 -0.97
N ASN A 135 10.18 2.01 -1.33
CA ASN A 135 11.22 1.73 -2.33
C ASN A 135 10.85 2.21 -3.74
N LEU A 136 9.56 2.35 -4.06
CA LEU A 136 9.12 2.97 -5.31
C LEU A 136 9.40 4.47 -5.37
N LEU A 137 9.50 5.14 -4.22
CA LEU A 137 9.77 6.58 -4.13
C LEU A 137 11.24 6.94 -4.34
N ALA A 138 12.14 6.00 -4.17
CA ALA A 138 13.58 6.21 -4.34
C ALA A 138 13.96 6.47 -5.81
N GLU A 139 13.07 6.22 -6.75
CA GLU A 139 13.29 6.41 -8.19
C GLU A 139 12.83 7.81 -8.62
N LYS A 140 13.77 8.60 -9.14
CA LYS A 140 13.62 10.05 -9.43
C LYS A 140 12.72 10.43 -10.63
N ALA A 141 12.05 9.50 -11.30
CA ALA A 141 11.17 9.81 -12.43
C ALA A 141 9.73 9.91 -11.96
N GLU A 142 9.07 11.05 -12.24
CA GLU A 142 7.65 11.33 -12.01
C GLU A 142 7.03 10.56 -10.83
N GLY A 143 7.41 10.95 -9.60
CA GLY A 143 7.05 10.25 -8.37
C GLY A 143 5.55 10.26 -8.09
N PRO A 144 5.08 9.42 -7.15
CA PRO A 144 3.76 9.54 -6.58
C PRO A 144 3.49 10.90 -5.96
N SER A 145 2.21 11.25 -5.84
CA SER A 145 1.78 12.56 -5.30
C SER A 145 1.82 12.62 -3.78
N SER A 146 1.68 11.49 -3.12
CA SER A 146 1.83 11.34 -1.67
C SER A 146 2.20 9.91 -1.29
N TYR A 147 2.59 9.74 -0.03
CA TYR A 147 2.89 8.42 0.53
C TYR A 147 2.24 8.26 1.90
N THR A 148 1.53 7.14 2.08
CA THR A 148 0.98 6.74 3.38
C THR A 148 1.58 5.41 3.81
N ALA A 149 2.15 5.37 5.01
CA ALA A 149 2.65 4.18 5.67
C ALA A 149 1.72 3.81 6.83
N ILE A 150 1.07 2.65 6.73
CA ILE A 150 0.22 2.09 7.78
C ILE A 150 1.03 0.99 8.47
N ALA A 151 1.24 1.11 9.78
CA ALA A 151 2.02 0.17 10.61
C ALA A 151 3.29 -0.33 9.92
N PRO A 152 4.20 0.55 9.46
CA PRO A 152 5.42 0.10 8.80
C PRO A 152 6.30 -0.71 9.77
N PRO A 153 6.93 -1.82 9.32
CA PRO A 153 7.78 -2.66 10.16
C PRO A 153 9.16 -2.02 10.37
N LEU A 154 9.21 -0.94 11.14
CA LEU A 154 10.39 -0.07 11.27
C LEU A 154 11.61 -0.76 11.89
N GLU A 155 11.43 -1.82 12.68
CA GLU A 155 12.54 -2.58 13.26
C GLU A 155 13.13 -3.60 12.29
N GLU A 156 12.29 -4.12 11.40
CA GLU A 156 12.66 -5.23 10.53
C GLU A 156 13.19 -4.76 9.17
N ARG A 157 12.85 -3.53 8.76
CA ARG A 157 13.14 -3.00 7.42
C ARG A 157 13.73 -1.60 7.48
N ASP A 158 14.49 -1.24 6.44
CA ASP A 158 15.11 0.08 6.34
C ASP A 158 14.11 1.13 5.84
N PHE A 159 13.81 2.10 6.70
CA PHE A 159 12.98 3.27 6.44
C PHE A 159 13.77 4.58 6.51
N THR A 160 15.09 4.55 6.46
CA THR A 160 15.93 5.77 6.54
C THR A 160 15.64 6.77 5.45
N HIS A 161 15.23 6.28 4.26
CA HIS A 161 14.83 7.14 3.13
C HIS A 161 13.59 8.00 3.42
N LEU A 162 12.75 7.67 4.40
CA LEU A 162 11.62 8.53 4.79
C LEU A 162 12.06 9.95 5.08
N SER A 163 13.17 10.12 5.80
CA SER A 163 13.68 11.44 6.22
C SER A 163 14.06 12.35 5.05
N THR A 164 14.24 11.80 3.85
CA THR A 164 14.68 12.54 2.65
C THR A 164 13.52 12.86 1.70
N LEU A 165 12.31 12.38 1.99
CA LEU A 165 11.16 12.62 1.14
C LEU A 165 10.69 14.07 1.24
N SER A 166 10.37 14.66 0.09
CA SER A 166 9.83 16.02 -0.01
C SER A 166 8.32 16.05 -0.32
N LEU A 167 7.73 14.90 -0.67
CA LEU A 167 6.30 14.81 -0.91
C LEU A 167 5.49 14.76 0.39
N PRO A 168 4.20 15.12 0.36
CA PRO A 168 3.32 14.94 1.51
C PRO A 168 3.25 13.48 1.94
N GLY A 169 3.25 13.23 3.24
CA GLY A 169 3.17 11.88 3.78
C GLY A 169 2.32 11.75 5.02
N LEU A 170 1.82 10.54 5.25
CA LEU A 170 1.08 10.15 6.45
C LEU A 170 1.69 8.87 7.03
N LEU A 171 1.96 8.89 8.33
CA LEU A 171 2.35 7.72 9.11
C LEU A 171 1.23 7.39 10.08
N ILE A 172 0.63 6.21 9.94
CA ILE A 172 -0.36 5.66 10.87
C ILE A 172 0.28 4.51 11.64
N THR A 173 0.24 4.59 12.96
CA THR A 173 0.78 3.57 13.85
C THR A 173 -0.23 3.20 14.92
N ALA A 174 -0.12 2.00 15.48
CA ALA A 174 -0.92 1.55 16.63
C ALA A 174 -0.08 1.68 17.90
N ALA A 175 -0.70 2.09 19.00
CA ALA A 175 0.01 2.31 20.26
C ALA A 175 0.58 1.00 20.86
N GLU A 176 -0.07 -0.13 20.59
CA GLU A 176 0.33 -1.45 21.10
C GLU A 176 1.06 -2.30 20.04
N ASP A 177 1.54 -1.68 18.94
CA ASP A 177 2.26 -2.38 17.88
C ASP A 177 3.65 -2.82 18.36
N LEU A 178 3.82 -4.12 18.57
CA LEU A 178 5.08 -4.71 19.02
C LEU A 178 6.18 -4.71 17.96
N LEU A 179 5.83 -4.53 16.67
CA LEU A 179 6.78 -4.42 15.55
C LEU A 179 7.31 -2.99 15.39
N LEU A 180 6.79 -2.07 16.18
CA LEU A 180 7.10 -0.65 16.17
C LEU A 180 8.04 -0.21 17.29
N LYS A 181 8.62 -1.13 18.09
CA LYS A 181 9.45 -0.73 19.23
C LYS A 181 10.26 0.51 18.93
N GLU A 182 10.11 1.50 19.79
CA GLU A 182 10.57 2.87 19.64
C GLU A 182 11.90 3.01 18.87
N ARG A 183 11.82 3.20 17.55
CA ARG A 183 12.91 3.88 16.87
C ARG A 183 12.82 5.36 17.23
N ALA A 184 13.40 5.70 18.37
CA ALA A 184 13.57 7.08 18.83
C ALA A 184 14.32 7.96 17.80
N ASP A 185 14.92 7.34 16.80
CA ASP A 185 15.71 7.95 15.73
C ASP A 185 14.93 8.15 14.42
N LEU A 186 13.67 7.71 14.31
CA LEU A 186 12.89 7.96 13.10
C LEU A 186 12.50 9.44 12.98
N THR A 187 13.28 10.17 12.22
CA THR A 187 12.98 11.57 11.89
C THR A 187 12.06 11.62 10.69
N LEU A 188 10.83 12.08 10.91
CA LEU A 188 9.88 12.32 9.82
C LEU A 188 10.15 13.68 9.16
N PRO A 189 9.98 13.80 7.83
CA PRO A 189 10.04 15.09 7.15
C PRO A 189 8.95 16.03 7.66
N PRO A 190 9.13 17.35 7.59
CA PRO A 190 8.09 18.32 7.97
C PRO A 190 6.79 18.20 7.16
N THR A 191 6.85 17.55 6.01
CA THR A 191 5.70 17.28 5.13
C THR A 191 4.87 16.08 5.57
N PHE A 192 5.30 15.38 6.62
CA PHE A 192 4.60 14.19 7.12
C PHE A 192 3.71 14.52 8.31
N GLN A 193 2.50 13.97 8.28
CA GLN A 193 1.61 13.87 9.42
C GLN A 193 1.81 12.53 10.12
N ARG A 194 1.57 12.47 11.43
CA ARG A 194 1.58 11.23 12.21
C ARG A 194 0.28 11.08 12.97
N ILE A 195 -0.31 9.88 12.87
CA ILE A 195 -1.48 9.47 13.64
C ILE A 195 -1.10 8.21 14.41
N ILE A 196 -1.42 8.20 15.70
CA ILE A 196 -1.27 7.04 16.57
C ILE A 196 -2.68 6.64 16.97
N LEU A 197 -3.08 5.42 16.65
CA LEU A 197 -4.35 4.86 17.10
C LEU A 197 -4.12 4.16 18.45
N GLU A 198 -4.83 4.62 19.47
CA GLU A 198 -4.79 4.04 20.81
C GLU A 198 -5.59 2.74 20.88
N ASP A 199 -5.33 1.91 21.89
CA ASP A 199 -6.07 0.66 22.19
C ASP A 199 -6.16 -0.30 20.98
N THR A 200 -5.10 -0.39 20.19
CA THR A 200 -5.01 -1.31 19.05
C THR A 200 -3.56 -1.72 18.77
N ASP A 201 -3.41 -2.87 18.15
CA ASP A 201 -2.12 -3.44 17.74
C ASP A 201 -1.87 -3.29 16.24
N HIS A 202 -0.83 -3.98 15.75
CA HIS A 202 -0.40 -4.00 14.35
C HIS A 202 -1.52 -4.33 13.35
N PHE A 203 -2.51 -5.10 13.76
CA PHE A 203 -3.56 -5.63 12.87
C PHE A 203 -4.80 -4.75 12.78
N PHE A 204 -4.93 -3.73 13.64
CA PHE A 204 -6.07 -2.79 13.71
C PHE A 204 -7.44 -3.47 13.74
N LEU A 205 -7.53 -4.63 14.38
CA LEU A 205 -8.77 -5.41 14.42
C LEU A 205 -9.89 -4.61 15.08
N GLY A 206 -10.99 -4.39 14.34
CA GLY A 206 -12.12 -3.56 14.77
C GLY A 206 -11.87 -2.04 14.70
N ARG A 207 -10.72 -1.61 14.16
CA ARG A 207 -10.36 -0.19 13.96
C ARG A 207 -10.01 0.11 12.49
N GLU A 208 -10.34 -0.80 11.58
CA GLU A 208 -10.03 -0.70 10.14
C GLU A 208 -10.63 0.55 9.51
N GLU A 209 -11.86 0.90 9.92
CA GLU A 209 -12.55 2.11 9.41
C GLU A 209 -11.85 3.41 9.85
N GLU A 210 -11.25 3.45 11.03
CA GLU A 210 -10.50 4.63 11.48
C GLU A 210 -9.21 4.80 10.66
N VAL A 211 -8.52 3.69 10.36
CA VAL A 211 -7.38 3.71 9.45
C VAL A 211 -7.81 4.20 8.07
N ALA A 212 -8.91 3.68 7.54
CA ALA A 212 -9.44 4.04 6.23
C ALA A 212 -9.84 5.52 6.17
N GLN A 213 -10.52 6.02 7.19
CA GLN A 213 -10.89 7.42 7.30
C GLN A 213 -9.66 8.34 7.32
N ALA A 214 -8.64 8.00 8.13
CA ALA A 214 -7.41 8.78 8.21
C ALA A 214 -6.69 8.87 6.84
N VAL A 215 -6.64 7.78 6.08
CA VAL A 215 -6.08 7.75 4.73
C VAL A 215 -6.89 8.62 3.78
N GLY A 216 -8.22 8.47 3.77
CA GLY A 216 -9.11 9.23 2.90
C GLY A 216 -9.05 10.74 3.16
N GLU A 217 -9.13 11.16 4.44
CA GLU A 217 -9.03 12.57 4.85
C GLU A 217 -7.67 13.18 4.46
N PHE A 218 -6.57 12.44 4.65
CA PHE A 218 -5.25 12.90 4.24
C PHE A 218 -5.18 13.16 2.73
N ILE A 219 -5.59 12.19 1.89
CA ILE A 219 -5.48 12.32 0.43
C ILE A 219 -6.40 13.43 -0.09
N THR A 220 -7.66 13.47 0.35
CA THR A 220 -8.61 14.53 -0.08
C THR A 220 -8.19 15.91 0.37
N GLY A 221 -7.55 16.01 1.56
CA GLY A 221 -6.98 17.26 2.04
C GLY A 221 -5.84 17.82 1.18
N LEU A 222 -5.14 16.98 0.39
CA LEU A 222 -4.11 17.40 -0.56
C LEU A 222 -4.68 17.92 -1.88
N SER A 223 -5.92 17.58 -2.20
CA SER A 223 -6.58 17.91 -3.47
C SER A 223 -7.31 19.25 -3.42
N LEU A 224 -7.41 19.87 -2.26
CA LEU A 224 -8.02 21.21 -2.12
C LEU A 224 -7.06 22.28 -2.66
N PRO A 225 -7.55 23.21 -3.50
CA PRO A 225 -6.76 24.26 -4.12
C PRO A 225 -6.21 25.28 -3.13
#